data_0a0a9c957c45806895193aa01ec84152
#
_entry.id   0a0a9c957c45806895193aa01ec84152
#
_cell.length_a   1.000
_cell.length_b   1.000
_cell.length_c   1.000
_cell.angle_alpha   90.00
_cell.angle_beta   90.00
_cell.angle_gamma   90.00
#
_symmetry.space_group_name_H-M   'P 1'
#
loop_
_entity.id
_entity.type
_entity.pdbx_description
1 polymer ?
#
loop_
_entity_poly.entity_id
_entity_poly.type
_entity_poly.pdbx_seq_one_letter_code
_entity_poly.pdbx_strand_id
1 'polypeptide(L)'
;MKLKAGEESNNPEMTGETESRNQITLPQGLFGFPEIRSMDLVYDKEELPFMWSREEKKDGLAFIVLEPGGIIPNYSVEIADSDVGVLGITGPEDTLILNIVTLPPDQSGKIFLNLVGPIIVNRASLVAKQCIINNHEEFSARH
;
A
#
# COMPACT_ATOMS: atom_id res chain seq x y z
N MET A 1 -0.88 16.10 -4.80
CA MET A 1 -0.11 16.09 -3.52
C MET A 1 1.09 15.20 -3.68
N LYS A 2 2.21 15.65 -3.21
CA LYS A 2 3.45 14.87 -3.28
C LYS A 2 3.73 14.24 -1.92
N LEU A 3 3.94 12.93 -1.91
CA LEU A 3 4.21 12.16 -0.72
C LEU A 3 5.55 11.47 -0.87
N LYS A 4 6.38 11.57 0.15
CA LYS A 4 7.70 10.94 0.15
C LYS A 4 7.66 9.71 1.05
N ALA A 5 8.12 8.58 0.55
CA ALA A 5 8.16 7.36 1.33
C ALA A 5 9.09 7.52 2.54
N GLY A 6 8.63 7.08 3.70
CA GLY A 6 9.37 7.18 4.94
C GLY A 6 9.19 8.49 5.68
N GLU A 7 8.41 9.43 5.15
CA GLU A 7 8.16 10.73 5.77
C GLU A 7 7.14 10.67 6.89
N GLU A 8 6.24 9.72 6.81
CA GLU A 8 5.18 9.58 7.78
C GLU A 8 5.74 9.31 9.17
N SER A 9 5.06 9.86 10.14
CA SER A 9 5.45 9.68 11.53
C SER A 9 5.35 8.21 11.94
N ASN A 10 6.05 7.86 12.99
CA ASN A 10 5.91 6.55 13.59
C ASN A 10 4.47 6.29 13.94
N ASN A 11 4.01 5.09 13.65
CA ASN A 11 2.66 4.71 13.96
C ASN A 11 2.65 3.81 15.21
N PRO A 12 2.32 4.35 16.39
CA PRO A 12 2.37 3.58 17.63
C PRO A 12 1.39 2.41 17.66
N GLU A 13 0.35 2.46 16.82
CA GLU A 13 -0.64 1.39 16.75
C GLU A 13 -0.06 0.09 16.23
N MET A 14 1.08 0.17 15.57
CA MET A 14 1.76 -1.01 15.04
C MET A 14 2.73 -1.63 16.03
N THR A 15 2.66 -1.24 17.29
CA THR A 15 3.53 -1.78 18.31
C THR A 15 2.74 -2.61 19.30
N GLY A 16 3.41 -3.49 20.02
CA GLY A 16 2.82 -4.21 21.15
C GLY A 16 2.34 -5.61 20.89
N GLU A 17 1.95 -5.92 19.67
CA GLU A 17 1.47 -7.25 19.33
C GLU A 17 2.35 -7.90 18.28
N THR A 18 2.45 -9.23 18.31
CA THR A 18 3.22 -9.97 17.32
C THR A 18 2.54 -9.92 15.97
N GLU A 19 1.22 -10.06 15.95
CA GLU A 19 0.41 -9.97 14.74
C GLU A 19 -0.65 -8.92 14.94
N SER A 20 -0.81 -8.05 13.95
CA SER A 20 -1.84 -7.00 13.97
C SER A 20 -2.66 -7.05 12.70
N ARG A 21 -3.91 -6.58 12.81
CA ARG A 21 -4.85 -6.51 11.70
C ARG A 21 -5.48 -5.14 11.63
N ASN A 22 -5.57 -4.63 10.41
CA ASN A 22 -6.34 -3.42 10.11
C ASN A 22 -7.12 -3.69 8.84
N GLN A 23 -8.38 -3.36 8.85
CA GLN A 23 -9.21 -3.49 7.65
C GLN A 23 -9.20 -2.18 6.90
N ILE A 24 -8.89 -2.25 5.61
CA ILE A 24 -8.99 -1.10 4.72
C ILE A 24 -10.19 -1.27 3.80
N THR A 25 -10.81 -0.15 3.45
CA THR A 25 -11.95 -0.10 2.54
C THR A 25 -11.47 0.42 1.19
N LEU A 26 -11.86 -0.26 0.12
CA LEU A 26 -11.46 0.08 -1.25
C LEU A 26 -12.71 0.38 -2.07
N PRO A 27 -13.25 1.60 -2.00
CA PRO A 27 -14.50 1.92 -2.70
C PRO A 27 -14.48 1.67 -4.21
N GLN A 28 -13.29 1.70 -4.81
CA GLN A 28 -13.13 1.49 -6.25
C GLN A 28 -12.43 0.18 -6.59
N GLY A 29 -12.19 -0.68 -5.59
CA GLY A 29 -11.49 -1.93 -5.80
C GLY A 29 -10.03 -1.75 -6.13
N LEU A 30 -9.42 -2.78 -6.69
CA LEU A 30 -8.03 -2.77 -7.15
C LEU A 30 -8.00 -2.93 -8.68
N PHE A 31 -6.93 -2.47 -9.31
CA PHE A 31 -6.76 -2.67 -10.76
C PHE A 31 -6.76 -4.16 -11.07
N GLY A 32 -7.61 -4.57 -11.98
CA GLY A 32 -7.79 -5.97 -12.32
C GLY A 32 -8.75 -6.72 -11.39
N PHE A 33 -9.12 -6.14 -10.25
CA PHE A 33 -9.99 -6.76 -9.27
C PHE A 33 -10.98 -5.74 -8.70
N PRO A 34 -11.86 -5.18 -9.55
CA PRO A 34 -12.76 -4.12 -9.09
C PRO A 34 -13.80 -4.57 -8.06
N GLU A 35 -14.00 -5.87 -7.95
CA GLU A 35 -14.93 -6.44 -6.98
C GLU A 35 -14.38 -6.49 -5.56
N ILE A 36 -13.07 -6.32 -5.38
CA ILE A 36 -12.47 -6.33 -4.04
C ILE A 36 -12.69 -4.97 -3.39
N ARG A 37 -13.59 -4.89 -2.43
CA ARG A 37 -14.01 -3.64 -1.80
C ARG A 37 -13.50 -3.45 -0.39
N SER A 38 -12.89 -4.47 0.18
CA SER A 38 -12.22 -4.37 1.47
C SER A 38 -11.18 -5.47 1.61
N MET A 39 -10.16 -5.21 2.39
CA MET A 39 -9.10 -6.17 2.66
C MET A 39 -8.61 -5.99 4.08
N ASP A 40 -8.16 -7.09 4.68
CA ASP A 40 -7.47 -7.06 5.97
C ASP A 40 -5.98 -6.95 5.72
N LEU A 41 -5.34 -5.97 6.34
CA LEU A 41 -3.88 -5.89 6.39
C LEU A 41 -3.43 -6.65 7.63
N VAL A 42 -2.67 -7.71 7.41
CA VAL A 42 -2.19 -8.60 8.47
C VAL A 42 -0.68 -8.58 8.47
N TYR A 43 -0.06 -8.29 9.58
CA TYR A 43 1.39 -8.27 9.66
C TYR A 43 1.89 -8.82 10.99
N ASP A 44 3.11 -9.33 10.93
CA ASP A 44 3.89 -9.72 12.10
C ASP A 44 5.05 -8.73 12.18
N LYS A 45 5.36 -8.26 13.37
CA LYS A 45 6.46 -7.31 13.58
C LYS A 45 7.78 -7.78 13.01
N GLU A 46 8.03 -9.09 13.07
CA GLU A 46 9.27 -9.66 12.59
C GLU A 46 9.35 -9.67 11.06
N GLU A 47 8.22 -9.61 10.37
CA GLU A 47 8.15 -9.63 8.92
C GLU A 47 8.06 -8.25 8.28
N LEU A 48 7.84 -7.22 9.09
CA LEU A 48 7.78 -5.86 8.54
C LEU A 48 9.07 -5.55 7.79
N PRO A 49 9.01 -4.81 6.68
CA PRO A 49 7.86 -4.05 6.19
C PRO A 49 6.86 -4.81 5.30
N PHE A 50 6.98 -6.13 5.21
CA PHE A 50 6.06 -6.93 4.42
C PHE A 50 4.79 -7.23 5.21
N MET A 51 3.64 -7.15 4.52
CA MET A 51 2.34 -7.43 5.10
C MET A 51 1.51 -8.23 4.12
N TRP A 52 0.55 -8.98 4.66
CA TRP A 52 -0.45 -9.65 3.84
C TRP A 52 -1.67 -8.75 3.72
N SER A 53 -2.20 -8.62 2.51
CA SER A 53 -3.46 -7.96 2.26
C SER A 53 -4.44 -9.03 1.80
N ARG A 54 -5.43 -9.34 2.61
CA ARG A 54 -6.36 -10.45 2.38
C ARG A 54 -7.78 -9.97 2.19
N GLU A 55 -8.44 -10.53 1.18
CA GLU A 55 -9.87 -10.31 1.01
C GLU A 55 -10.61 -11.06 2.13
N GLU A 56 -11.64 -10.43 2.71
CA GLU A 56 -12.38 -11.01 3.83
C GLU A 56 -13.14 -12.29 3.51
N LYS A 57 -13.42 -12.53 2.25
CA LYS A 57 -14.20 -13.69 1.86
C LYS A 57 -13.42 -14.99 2.07
N LYS A 58 -14.15 -16.04 2.45
CA LYS A 58 -13.60 -17.37 2.41
C LYS A 58 -13.14 -17.68 0.99
N ASP A 59 -11.92 -18.17 0.83
CA ASP A 59 -11.30 -18.39 -0.47
C ASP A 59 -10.99 -17.09 -1.23
N GLY A 60 -10.93 -15.97 -0.52
CA GLY A 60 -10.57 -14.69 -1.11
C GLY A 60 -9.10 -14.60 -1.48
N LEU A 61 -8.80 -13.62 -2.31
CA LEU A 61 -7.44 -13.38 -2.77
C LEU A 61 -6.58 -12.78 -1.65
N ALA A 62 -5.29 -13.04 -1.73
CA ALA A 62 -4.31 -12.44 -0.84
C ALA A 62 -3.16 -11.89 -1.66
N PHE A 63 -2.66 -10.74 -1.24
CA PHE A 63 -1.52 -10.08 -1.86
C PHE A 63 -0.48 -9.78 -0.79
N ILE A 64 0.79 -9.79 -1.19
CA ILE A 64 1.84 -9.26 -0.34
C ILE A 64 1.99 -7.79 -0.68
N VAL A 65 2.04 -6.94 0.34
CA VAL A 65 2.27 -5.51 0.17
C VAL A 65 3.47 -5.09 1.02
N LEU A 66 4.11 -4.02 0.61
CA LEU A 66 5.32 -3.50 1.26
C LEU A 66 5.15 -2.00 1.50
N GLU A 67 5.47 -1.57 2.71
CA GLU A 67 5.63 -0.15 2.99
C GLU A 67 7.05 0.25 2.58
N PRO A 68 7.20 1.14 1.56
CA PRO A 68 8.51 1.34 0.93
C PRO A 68 9.49 2.22 1.69
N GLY A 69 9.05 2.89 2.75
CA GLY A 69 9.91 3.80 3.50
C GLY A 69 11.18 3.12 3.98
N GLY A 70 12.34 3.68 3.64
CA GLY A 70 13.63 3.13 4.01
C GLY A 70 14.11 1.98 3.13
N ILE A 71 13.26 1.46 2.23
CA ILE A 71 13.61 0.34 1.34
C ILE A 71 13.93 0.86 -0.06
N ILE A 72 13.06 1.70 -0.59
CA ILE A 72 13.22 2.26 -1.94
C ILE A 72 13.74 3.69 -1.80
N PRO A 73 14.99 3.95 -2.17
CA PRO A 73 15.55 5.29 -2.02
C PRO A 73 14.88 6.28 -2.98
N ASN A 74 14.66 7.47 -2.48
CA ASN A 74 14.11 8.59 -3.26
C ASN A 74 12.73 8.33 -3.85
N TYR A 75 11.98 7.37 -3.32
CA TYR A 75 10.63 7.11 -3.78
C TYR A 75 9.68 8.18 -3.25
N SER A 76 9.11 8.94 -4.16
CA SER A 76 8.06 9.90 -3.83
C SER A 76 6.97 9.78 -4.87
N VAL A 77 5.74 9.94 -4.45
CA VAL A 77 4.58 9.78 -5.32
C VAL A 77 3.82 11.09 -5.42
N GLU A 78 3.44 11.45 -6.65
CA GLU A 78 2.56 12.59 -6.89
C GLU A 78 1.16 12.08 -7.13
N ILE A 79 0.27 12.42 -6.20
CA ILE A 79 -1.11 11.95 -6.22
C ILE A 79 -1.97 13.02 -6.88
N ALA A 80 -2.81 12.61 -7.83
CA ALA A 80 -3.74 13.52 -8.49
C ALA A 80 -4.70 14.14 -7.48
N ASP A 81 -5.08 15.40 -7.72
CA ASP A 81 -5.99 16.11 -6.83
C ASP A 81 -7.32 15.38 -6.66
N SER A 82 -7.79 14.71 -7.71
CA SER A 82 -9.00 13.90 -7.63
C SER A 82 -8.86 12.75 -6.65
N ASP A 83 -7.69 12.11 -6.60
CA ASP A 83 -7.44 11.03 -5.68
C ASP A 83 -7.32 11.55 -4.24
N VAL A 84 -6.65 12.69 -4.07
CA VAL A 84 -6.57 13.35 -2.77
C VAL A 84 -7.98 13.64 -2.23
N GLY A 85 -8.86 14.14 -3.08
CA GLY A 85 -10.23 14.45 -2.70
C GLY A 85 -11.03 13.21 -2.31
N VAL A 86 -10.93 12.15 -3.09
CA VAL A 86 -11.63 10.89 -2.81
C VAL A 86 -11.17 10.30 -1.48
N LEU A 87 -9.86 10.35 -1.21
CA LEU A 87 -9.29 9.78 0.00
C LEU A 87 -9.43 10.69 1.23
N GLY A 88 -9.64 11.98 1.02
CA GLY A 88 -9.75 12.94 2.13
C GLY A 88 -8.46 13.13 2.91
N ILE A 89 -7.32 12.87 2.28
CA ILE A 89 -6.02 13.04 2.93
C ILE A 89 -5.60 14.51 2.93
N THR A 90 -4.91 14.93 3.98
CA THR A 90 -4.49 16.31 4.14
C THR A 90 -2.97 16.48 4.11
N GLY A 91 -2.21 15.41 4.27
CA GLY A 91 -0.77 15.48 4.23
C GLY A 91 -0.12 14.12 4.43
N PRO A 92 1.22 14.07 4.43
CA PRO A 92 1.95 12.80 4.58
C PRO A 92 1.66 12.07 5.88
N GLU A 93 1.39 12.80 6.95
CA GLU A 93 1.12 12.22 8.25
C GLU A 93 -0.18 11.43 8.31
N ASP A 94 -1.11 11.73 7.39
CA ASP A 94 -2.38 11.03 7.29
C ASP A 94 -2.34 9.85 6.34
N THR A 95 -1.19 9.59 5.74
CA THR A 95 -1.10 8.73 4.56
C THR A 95 -0.17 7.56 4.77
N LEU A 96 -0.61 6.38 4.34
CA LEU A 96 0.22 5.19 4.27
C LEU A 96 0.33 4.78 2.80
N ILE A 97 1.56 4.54 2.35
CA ILE A 97 1.82 4.08 0.98
C ILE A 97 2.16 2.59 1.04
N LEU A 98 1.46 1.80 0.24
CA LEU A 98 1.71 0.36 0.14
C LEU A 98 1.96 -0.01 -1.32
N ASN A 99 3.00 -0.78 -1.56
CA ASN A 99 3.31 -1.28 -2.90
C ASN A 99 3.02 -2.77 -2.97
N ILE A 100 2.31 -3.18 -4.02
CA ILE A 100 2.01 -4.59 -4.24
C ILE A 100 3.28 -5.29 -4.70
N VAL A 101 3.56 -6.44 -4.09
CA VAL A 101 4.73 -7.27 -4.37
C VAL A 101 4.32 -8.40 -5.29
N THR A 102 5.08 -8.62 -6.34
CA THR A 102 4.91 -9.74 -7.26
C THR A 102 6.06 -10.71 -7.08
N LEU A 103 5.74 -11.99 -6.93
CA LEU A 103 6.71 -13.05 -6.86
C LEU A 103 6.74 -13.77 -8.21
N PRO A 104 7.85 -13.69 -8.96
CA PRO A 104 7.91 -14.37 -10.24
C PRO A 104 7.92 -15.89 -10.08
N PRO A 105 7.36 -16.64 -11.06
CA PRO A 105 7.25 -18.08 -10.94
C PRO A 105 8.56 -18.83 -11.10
N ASP A 106 9.63 -18.17 -11.50
CA ASP A 106 10.91 -18.80 -11.76
C ASP A 106 11.72 -19.14 -10.52
N GLN A 107 11.18 -18.82 -9.34
CA GLN A 107 11.80 -19.10 -8.04
C GLN A 107 13.21 -18.56 -7.90
N SER A 108 13.50 -17.46 -8.60
CA SER A 108 14.83 -16.84 -8.57
C SER A 108 15.17 -16.18 -7.23
N GLY A 109 14.21 -16.07 -6.33
CA GLY A 109 14.37 -15.34 -5.08
C GLY A 109 14.21 -13.84 -5.23
N LYS A 110 13.90 -13.37 -6.44
CA LYS A 110 13.65 -11.95 -6.70
C LYS A 110 12.20 -11.62 -6.45
N ILE A 111 11.97 -10.36 -6.07
CA ILE A 111 10.60 -9.83 -5.97
C ILE A 111 10.53 -8.57 -6.81
N PHE A 112 9.32 -8.24 -7.25
CA PHE A 112 9.07 -7.01 -7.99
C PHE A 112 8.05 -6.18 -7.24
N LEU A 113 8.28 -4.87 -7.22
CA LEU A 113 7.36 -3.91 -6.60
C LEU A 113 6.70 -3.08 -7.67
N ASN A 114 5.41 -2.85 -7.52
CA ASN A 114 4.70 -1.93 -8.38
C ASN A 114 4.82 -0.52 -7.79
N LEU A 115 5.76 0.25 -8.29
CA LEU A 115 6.01 1.62 -7.83
C LEU A 115 5.12 2.65 -8.53
N VAL A 116 4.45 2.26 -9.60
CA VAL A 116 3.61 3.14 -10.43
C VAL A 116 2.18 3.21 -9.93
N GLY A 117 1.67 2.09 -9.39
CA GLY A 117 0.29 1.98 -8.92
C GLY A 117 0.21 1.60 -7.44
N PRO A 118 0.71 2.42 -6.53
CA PRO A 118 0.63 2.10 -5.10
C PRO A 118 -0.80 2.18 -4.58
N ILE A 119 -1.03 1.50 -3.45
CA ILE A 119 -2.26 1.65 -2.69
C ILE A 119 -2.01 2.77 -1.68
N ILE A 120 -2.81 3.81 -1.75
CA ILE A 120 -2.72 4.96 -0.84
C ILE A 120 -3.84 4.83 0.17
N VAL A 121 -3.48 4.82 1.44
CA VAL A 121 -4.43 4.62 2.55
C VAL A 121 -4.50 5.89 3.38
N ASN A 122 -5.72 6.34 3.69
CA ASN A 122 -5.94 7.37 4.70
C ASN A 122 -5.86 6.68 6.06
N ARG A 123 -4.88 7.04 6.87
CA ARG A 123 -4.64 6.40 8.17
C ARG A 123 -5.78 6.59 9.17
N ALA A 124 -6.51 7.69 9.05
CA ALA A 124 -7.59 7.98 9.98
C ALA A 124 -8.86 7.21 9.66
N SER A 125 -9.26 7.19 8.38
CA SER A 125 -10.50 6.56 7.95
C SER A 125 -10.32 5.12 7.50
N LEU A 126 -9.10 4.73 7.16
CA LEU A 126 -8.74 3.44 6.55
C LEU A 126 -9.42 3.25 5.19
N VAL A 127 -9.77 4.33 4.53
CA VAL A 127 -10.22 4.32 3.14
C VAL A 127 -8.97 4.35 2.26
N ALA A 128 -8.94 3.51 1.25
CA ALA A 128 -7.78 3.34 0.40
C ALA A 128 -8.17 3.33 -1.06
N LYS A 129 -7.19 3.62 -1.92
CA LYS A 129 -7.36 3.57 -3.36
C LYS A 129 -6.03 3.22 -4.00
N GLN A 130 -6.06 2.34 -4.99
CA GLN A 130 -4.89 2.12 -5.83
C GLN A 130 -4.85 3.24 -6.86
N CYS A 131 -3.76 4.00 -6.87
CA CYS A 131 -3.62 5.20 -7.68
C CYS A 131 -2.47 5.05 -8.67
N ILE A 132 -2.69 5.51 -9.92
CA ILE A 132 -1.56 5.70 -10.82
C ILE A 132 -0.98 7.08 -10.50
N ILE A 133 0.27 7.11 -10.09
CA ILE A 133 0.90 8.36 -9.67
C ILE A 133 1.20 9.26 -10.87
N ASN A 134 1.13 10.57 -10.68
CA ASN A 134 1.38 11.52 -11.77
C ASN A 134 2.81 11.44 -12.29
N ASN A 135 3.76 11.18 -11.38
CA ASN A 135 5.17 11.07 -11.73
C ASN A 135 5.58 9.62 -12.07
N HIS A 136 4.66 8.86 -12.67
CA HIS A 136 4.90 7.42 -12.97
C HIS A 136 6.10 7.19 -13.89
N GLU A 137 6.47 8.16 -14.71
CA GLU A 137 7.62 8.02 -15.62
C GLU A 137 8.95 7.87 -14.88
N GLU A 138 9.01 8.31 -13.65
CA GLU A 138 10.23 8.22 -12.83
C GLU A 138 10.42 6.84 -12.20
N PHE A 139 9.42 5.97 -12.29
CA PHE A 139 9.44 4.70 -11.58
C PHE A 139 8.99 3.56 -12.47
N SER A 140 9.04 2.34 -11.93
CA SER A 140 8.73 1.13 -12.67
C SER A 140 7.57 0.38 -12.01
N ALA A 141 6.73 -0.25 -12.83
CA ALA A 141 5.71 -1.16 -12.33
C ALA A 141 6.31 -2.51 -11.91
N ARG A 142 7.56 -2.77 -12.27
CA ARG A 142 8.27 -4.01 -11.93
C ARG A 142 9.69 -3.69 -11.46
N HIS A 143 9.75 -2.93 -10.41
CA HIS A 143 11.03 -2.53 -9.83
C HIS A 143 11.74 -3.69 -9.13
#